data_6c947a074d00677d132ca97012d91ca0
#
_entry.id   6c947a074d00677d132ca97012d91ca0
#
_cell.length_a   1.000
_cell.length_b   1.000
_cell.length_c   1.000
_cell.angle_alpha   90.00
_cell.angle_beta   90.00
_cell.angle_gamma   90.00
#
_symmetry.space_group_name_H-M   'P 1'
#
loop_
_entity.id
_entity.type
_entity.pdbx_description
1 polymer ?
#
loop_
_entity_poly.entity_id
_entity_poly.type
_entity_poly.pdbx_seq_one_letter_code
_entity_poly.pdbx_strand_id
1 'polypeptide(L)'
;MTFNSLRKYIGLFFRDVREEKLITHEEISKESKFTIKEIKAFESGKYFDYLLFIYYCEKFNIYNHVINLIYDLKSGRCCFGKIKD
;
A
#
# COMPACT_ATOMS: atom_id res chain seq x y z
N MET A 1 -6.36 -8.08 -14.06
CA MET A 1 -6.49 -7.20 -12.88
C MET A 1 -6.56 -5.74 -13.30
N THR A 2 -7.51 -5.03 -12.75
CA THR A 2 -7.65 -3.61 -13.04
C THR A 2 -6.69 -2.79 -12.17
N PHE A 3 -6.43 -1.56 -12.62
CA PHE A 3 -5.60 -0.65 -11.86
C PHE A 3 -6.23 -0.31 -10.49
N ASN A 4 -7.55 -0.21 -10.44
CA ASN A 4 -8.26 0.07 -9.19
C ASN A 4 -8.10 -1.07 -8.19
N SER A 5 -8.18 -2.32 -8.66
CA SER A 5 -7.95 -3.48 -7.80
C SER A 5 -6.54 -3.48 -7.24
N LEU A 6 -5.55 -3.17 -8.08
CA LEU A 6 -4.16 -3.14 -7.65
C LEU A 6 -3.94 -2.11 -6.56
N ARG A 7 -4.47 -0.89 -6.74
CA ARG A 7 -4.33 0.16 -5.74
C ARG A 7 -4.94 -0.25 -4.40
N LYS A 8 -6.08 -0.92 -4.45
CA LYS A 8 -6.77 -1.36 -3.25
C LYS A 8 -5.95 -2.38 -2.48
N TYR A 9 -5.36 -3.34 -3.16
CA TYR A 9 -4.54 -4.35 -2.50
C TYR A 9 -3.25 -3.76 -1.94
N ILE A 10 -2.62 -2.88 -2.67
CA ILE A 10 -1.43 -2.20 -2.18
C ILE A 10 -1.76 -1.38 -0.93
N GLY A 11 -2.86 -0.64 -0.97
CA GLY A 11 -3.28 0.16 0.17
C GLY A 11 -3.54 -0.68 1.41
N LEU A 12 -4.25 -1.79 1.25
CA LEU A 12 -4.52 -2.70 2.36
C LEU A 12 -3.24 -3.30 2.92
N PHE A 13 -2.31 -3.67 2.05
CA PHE A 13 -1.03 -4.22 2.49
C PHE A 13 -0.27 -3.20 3.33
N PHE A 14 -0.20 -1.95 2.88
CA PHE A 14 0.50 -0.91 3.62
C PHE A 14 -0.19 -0.61 4.95
N ARG A 15 -1.52 -0.61 4.95
CA ARG A 15 -2.26 -0.43 6.20
C ARG A 15 -1.94 -1.53 7.20
N ASP A 16 -1.92 -2.77 6.74
CA ASP A 16 -1.63 -3.90 7.62
C ASP A 16 -0.22 -3.82 8.18
N VAL A 17 0.76 -3.45 7.36
CA VAL A 17 2.13 -3.29 7.82
C VAL A 17 2.22 -2.17 8.86
N ARG A 18 1.55 -1.05 8.59
CA ARG A 18 1.55 0.09 9.52
C ARG A 18 0.94 -0.29 10.86
N GLU A 19 -0.20 -0.97 10.82
CA GLU A 19 -0.90 -1.38 12.05
C GLU A 19 -0.08 -2.41 12.83
N GLU A 20 0.58 -3.32 12.14
CA GLU A 20 1.44 -4.30 12.79
C GLU A 20 2.59 -3.64 13.54
N LYS A 21 3.10 -2.53 13.00
CA LYS A 21 4.18 -1.77 13.64
C LYS A 21 3.66 -0.76 14.65
N LEU A 22 2.36 -0.69 14.86
CA LEU A 22 1.72 0.21 15.82
C LEU A 22 2.01 1.69 15.51
N ILE A 23 2.06 2.02 14.22
CA ILE A 23 2.32 3.39 13.80
C ILE A 23 1.01 4.05 13.40
N THR A 24 0.80 5.29 13.87
CA THR A 24 -0.44 6.01 13.61
C THR A 24 -0.36 6.78 12.30
N HIS A 25 -1.54 7.17 11.79
CA HIS A 25 -1.61 8.03 10.62
C HIS A 25 -0.93 9.38 10.91
N GLU A 26 -1.03 9.87 12.14
CA GLU A 26 -0.40 11.12 12.53
C GLU A 26 1.11 11.05 12.40
N GLU A 27 1.71 9.94 12.80
CA GLU A 27 3.15 9.75 12.67
C GLU A 27 3.59 9.74 11.22
N ILE A 28 2.83 9.04 10.36
CA ILE A 28 3.12 9.02 8.93
C ILE A 28 2.99 10.41 8.34
N SER A 29 1.92 11.13 8.72
CA SER A 29 1.68 12.48 8.22
C SER A 29 2.82 13.42 8.59
N LYS A 30 3.29 13.33 9.81
CA LYS A 30 4.35 14.19 10.29
C LYS A 30 5.65 13.98 9.53
N GLU A 31 6.00 12.74 9.26
CA GLU A 31 7.23 12.42 8.54
C GLU A 31 7.13 12.67 7.05
N SER A 32 6.05 12.24 6.45
CA SER A 32 5.90 12.27 4.99
C SER A 32 5.39 13.60 4.46
N LYS A 33 4.82 14.42 5.34
CA LYS A 33 4.18 15.70 4.99
C LYS A 33 2.92 15.56 4.16
N PHE A 34 2.40 14.34 4.02
CA PHE A 34 1.08 14.12 3.47
C PHE A 34 0.06 14.33 4.59
N THR A 35 -1.15 14.75 4.22
CA THR A 35 -2.20 14.92 5.21
C THR A 35 -2.75 13.56 5.64
N ILE A 36 -3.33 13.52 6.82
CA ILE A 36 -3.95 12.28 7.33
C ILE A 36 -5.04 11.82 6.36
N LYS A 37 -5.80 12.76 5.79
CA LYS A 37 -6.84 12.43 4.82
C LYS A 37 -6.26 11.74 3.59
N GLU A 38 -5.13 12.26 3.08
CA GLU A 38 -4.46 11.65 1.94
C GLU A 38 -3.95 10.25 2.26
N ILE A 39 -3.38 10.08 3.45
CA ILE A 39 -2.85 8.79 3.88
C ILE A 39 -3.98 7.76 3.99
N LYS A 40 -5.10 8.15 4.61
CA LYS A 40 -6.25 7.25 4.73
C LYS A 40 -6.81 6.87 3.36
N ALA A 41 -6.89 7.84 2.44
CA ALA A 41 -7.37 7.57 1.09
C ALA A 41 -6.43 6.64 0.35
N PHE A 42 -5.12 6.80 0.55
CA PHE A 42 -4.12 5.93 -0.06
C PHE A 42 -4.28 4.49 0.44
N GLU A 43 -4.43 4.31 1.75
CA GLU A 43 -4.57 2.98 2.34
C GLU A 43 -5.89 2.30 1.97
N SER A 44 -6.90 3.07 1.63
CA SER A 44 -8.19 2.51 1.20
C SER A 44 -8.28 2.25 -0.30
N GLY A 45 -7.25 2.65 -1.05
CA GLY A 45 -7.23 2.46 -2.48
C GLY A 45 -7.95 3.52 -3.28
N LYS A 46 -8.42 4.59 -2.63
CA LYS A 46 -9.13 5.68 -3.30
C LYS A 46 -8.20 6.68 -3.94
N TYR A 47 -6.96 6.70 -3.51
CA TYR A 47 -5.96 7.68 -3.93
C TYR A 47 -4.61 6.99 -4.01
N PHE A 48 -3.87 7.27 -5.06
CA PHE A 48 -2.53 6.71 -5.21
C PHE A 48 -1.54 7.85 -5.43
N ASP A 49 -0.46 7.83 -4.67
CA ASP A 49 0.63 8.78 -4.83
C ASP A 49 1.94 8.02 -4.82
N TYR A 50 2.74 8.24 -5.86
CA TYR A 50 4.00 7.53 -6.04
C TYR A 50 4.99 7.82 -4.91
N LEU A 51 5.06 9.06 -4.46
CA LEU A 51 5.98 9.43 -3.39
C LEU A 51 5.57 8.79 -2.07
N LEU A 52 4.27 8.73 -1.80
CA LEU A 52 3.77 8.07 -0.60
C LEU A 52 4.03 6.56 -0.67
N PHE A 53 3.89 5.98 -1.84
CA PHE A 53 4.22 4.58 -2.08
C PHE A 53 5.68 4.31 -1.73
N ILE A 54 6.60 5.14 -2.24
CA ILE A 54 8.02 5.00 -1.96
C ILE A 54 8.29 5.19 -0.48
N TYR A 55 7.63 6.16 0.14
CA TYR A 55 7.82 6.43 1.55
C TYR A 55 7.52 5.18 2.40
N TYR A 56 6.37 4.53 2.15
CA TYR A 56 6.03 3.31 2.86
C TYR A 56 7.06 2.21 2.63
N CYS A 57 7.48 2.04 1.39
CA CYS A 57 8.45 1.00 1.06
C CYS A 57 9.77 1.20 1.79
N GLU A 58 10.22 2.44 1.89
CA GLU A 58 11.47 2.74 2.58
C GLU A 58 11.34 2.66 4.09
N LYS A 59 10.25 3.23 4.63
CA LYS A 59 10.05 3.26 6.06
C LYS A 59 9.98 1.86 6.66
N PHE A 60 9.29 0.96 5.98
CA PHE A 60 9.07 -0.39 6.48
C PHE A 60 9.99 -1.42 5.84
N ASN A 61 10.89 -0.97 4.95
CA ASN A 61 11.86 -1.85 4.28
C ASN A 61 11.18 -3.03 3.59
N ILE A 62 10.16 -2.73 2.79
CA ILE A 62 9.32 -3.76 2.17
C ILE A 62 9.29 -3.70 0.65
N TYR A 63 10.31 -3.10 0.02
CA TYR A 63 10.36 -3.02 -1.44
C TYR A 63 10.18 -4.38 -2.10
N ASN A 64 10.94 -5.37 -1.65
CA ASN A 64 10.89 -6.68 -2.27
C ASN A 64 9.53 -7.33 -2.10
N HIS A 65 8.93 -7.18 -0.92
CA HIS A 65 7.59 -7.72 -0.68
C HIS A 65 6.55 -7.08 -1.58
N VAL A 66 6.64 -5.75 -1.76
CA VAL A 66 5.68 -5.04 -2.59
C VAL A 66 5.86 -5.40 -4.05
N ILE A 67 7.11 -5.48 -4.53
CA ILE A 67 7.38 -5.86 -5.90
C ILE A 67 6.85 -7.26 -6.19
N ASN A 68 7.09 -8.19 -5.28
CA ASN A 68 6.59 -9.56 -5.43
C ASN A 68 5.07 -9.60 -5.42
N LEU A 69 4.44 -8.81 -4.55
CA LEU A 69 2.99 -8.71 -4.50
C LEU A 69 2.43 -8.22 -5.82
N ILE A 70 3.01 -7.16 -6.37
CA ILE A 70 2.55 -6.60 -7.64
C ILE A 70 2.72 -7.64 -8.76
N TYR A 71 3.86 -8.32 -8.78
CA TYR A 71 4.12 -9.35 -9.78
C TYR A 71 3.09 -10.47 -9.68
N ASP A 72 2.83 -10.96 -8.48
CA ASP A 72 1.89 -12.05 -8.28
C ASP A 72 0.47 -11.64 -8.66
N LEU A 73 0.07 -10.42 -8.32
CA LEU A 73 -1.25 -9.93 -8.68
C LEU A 73 -1.41 -9.84 -10.19
N LYS A 74 -0.38 -9.35 -10.89
CA LYS A 74 -0.44 -9.20 -12.34
C LYS A 74 -0.42 -10.54 -13.06
N SER A 75 0.25 -11.54 -12.50
CA SER A 75 0.35 -12.86 -13.11
C SER A 75 -0.77 -13.79 -12.70
N GLY A 76 -1.65 -13.36 -11.80
CA GLY A 76 -2.75 -14.18 -11.31
C GLY A 76 -2.37 -15.19 -10.25
N ARG A 77 -1.15 -15.13 -9.72
CA ARG A 77 -0.70 -16.05 -8.67
C ARG A 77 -0.72 -15.36 -7.32
N CYS A 78 -1.76 -14.65 -7.06
CA CYS A 78 -1.86 -13.82 -5.86
C CYS A 78 -2.14 -14.66 -4.61
N CYS A 79 -1.45 -14.35 -3.51
CA CYS A 79 -1.65 -15.02 -2.24
C CYS A 79 -2.96 -14.60 -1.56
N PHE A 80 -3.61 -13.58 -2.08
CA PHE A 80 -4.91 -13.16 -1.59
C PHE A 80 -6.05 -13.94 -2.22
N GLY A 81 -5.73 -15.06 -2.88
CA GLY A 81 -6.72 -15.89 -3.53
C GLY A 81 -6.81 -15.58 -5.01
N LYS A 82 -7.90 -15.99 -5.61
CA LYS A 82 -8.07 -15.84 -7.05
C LYS A 82 -8.64 -14.48 -7.35
N ILE A 83 -7.79 -13.60 -7.84
CA ILE A 83 -8.19 -12.27 -8.24
C ILE A 83 -8.26 -12.24 -9.75
N LYS A 84 -9.45 -11.95 -10.27
CA LYS A 84 -9.66 -11.84 -11.71
C LYS A 84 -10.33 -10.53 -12.01
N ASP A 85 -9.85 -9.89 -13.01
CA ASP A 85 -10.45 -8.66 -13.51
C ASP A 85 -11.59 -8.95 -14.46
#